data_0bfd09049464e6dc3d449ff5cb25876e
#
_entry.id   0bfd09049464e6dc3d449ff5cb25876e
#
_cell.length_a   1.000
_cell.length_b   1.000
_cell.length_c   1.000
_cell.angle_alpha   90.00
_cell.angle_beta   90.00
_cell.angle_gamma   90.00
#
_symmetry.space_group_name_H-M   'P 1'
#
loop_
_entity.id
_entity.type
_entity.pdbx_description
1 polymer ?
#
loop_
_entity_poly.entity_id
_entity_poly.type
_entity_poly.pdbx_seq_one_letter_code
_entity_poly.pdbx_strand_id
1 'polypeptide(L)'
;MANALPNVGKASRYGDLKRRLLFLLAALVVFRIGAHIPVPGIDPHVLGDLFKDQQGGILGMFNMFSGGALRRFTIFALGIMPYISASIIMQLMTAVNPQLDQLRKEGESGRRKITQYTRYGTVFLALFQATGISIALESQPGLVLDPGLMFRITTVTTLVTGTMFLMWLGEQITERGLGNGISIIIFAGIAAGLPNAVAGTLELVRTGAMHPLTALLIAVAVIAVTGFVCFVERGQRKILVNYAKRQVGNRVYGGQSSHLPFKLNMSGVIPPIFASSLILFPATLLGWFGAAEGMIWLRDIAGTLTPGQPIYVLLYAALIVFFCFFYTALQYNPKETADNLKKSGAFVPGIRPGEQTARYLEKILTRLTLGGAIYVTLVCLLPEFLILRWNVPFYFGGTSLLIIVVVTMDFMAQVQAYIMTHQYESLLRKANFKGGLPAR
;
A
#
# COMPACT_ATOMS: atom_id res chain seq x y z
N MET A 1 -18.90 12.27 -55.28
CA MET A 1 -18.20 11.19 -54.57
C MET A 1 -17.86 11.68 -53.18
N ALA A 2 -18.70 11.37 -52.21
CA ALA A 2 -18.52 11.77 -50.79
C ALA A 2 -17.75 10.67 -50.10
N ASN A 3 -16.50 10.97 -49.75
CA ASN A 3 -15.67 10.07 -48.94
C ASN A 3 -16.17 10.06 -47.49
N ALA A 4 -16.79 8.97 -47.12
CA ALA A 4 -17.07 8.59 -45.75
C ALA A 4 -15.71 8.34 -45.03
N LEU A 5 -15.24 9.30 -44.27
CA LEU A 5 -14.13 9.08 -43.32
C LEU A 5 -14.63 8.18 -42.21
N PRO A 6 -13.97 7.05 -41.95
CA PRO A 6 -14.47 6.10 -40.96
C PRO A 6 -14.41 6.69 -39.55
N ASN A 7 -15.37 6.31 -38.76
CA ASN A 7 -15.64 6.64 -37.37
C ASN A 7 -14.51 6.16 -36.41
N VAL A 8 -13.25 6.42 -36.74
CA VAL A 8 -12.06 6.02 -35.98
C VAL A 8 -11.96 6.77 -34.63
N GLY A 9 -12.66 7.90 -34.49
CA GLY A 9 -12.58 8.74 -33.29
C GLY A 9 -13.34 8.25 -32.06
N LYS A 10 -14.33 7.38 -32.21
CA LYS A 10 -15.15 6.89 -31.08
C LYS A 10 -14.63 5.59 -30.47
N ALA A 11 -14.04 4.69 -31.25
CA ALA A 11 -13.45 3.45 -30.77
C ALA A 11 -12.12 3.68 -30.02
N SER A 12 -11.40 4.75 -30.36
CA SER A 12 -10.11 5.12 -29.75
C SER A 12 -10.26 5.80 -28.36
N ARG A 13 -11.42 6.35 -28.02
CA ARG A 13 -11.63 7.17 -26.82
C ARG A 13 -11.47 6.42 -25.48
N TYR A 14 -11.83 5.15 -25.46
CA TYR A 14 -11.71 4.29 -24.28
C TYR A 14 -10.78 3.10 -24.50
N GLY A 15 -10.16 3.02 -25.67
CA GLY A 15 -9.30 1.90 -26.05
C GLY A 15 -8.08 1.75 -25.13
N ASP A 16 -7.45 2.86 -24.80
CA ASP A 16 -6.27 2.86 -23.92
C ASP A 16 -6.62 2.55 -22.45
N LEU A 17 -7.70 3.14 -21.94
CA LEU A 17 -8.22 2.84 -20.61
C LEU A 17 -8.62 1.36 -20.49
N LYS A 18 -9.33 0.84 -21.49
CA LYS A 18 -9.71 -0.56 -21.56
C LYS A 18 -8.48 -1.47 -21.59
N ARG A 19 -7.47 -1.13 -22.37
CA ARG A 19 -6.20 -1.88 -22.44
C ARG A 19 -5.48 -1.91 -21.10
N ARG A 20 -5.39 -0.78 -20.39
CA ARG A 20 -4.79 -0.67 -19.06
C ARG A 20 -5.56 -1.47 -18.01
N LEU A 21 -6.90 -1.41 -18.03
CA LEU A 21 -7.75 -2.21 -17.14
C LEU A 21 -7.65 -3.71 -17.43
N LEU A 22 -7.65 -4.11 -18.71
CA LEU A 22 -7.47 -5.52 -19.10
C LEU A 22 -6.09 -6.04 -18.67
N PHE A 23 -5.04 -5.23 -18.84
CA PHE A 23 -3.70 -5.58 -18.37
C PHE A 23 -3.69 -5.78 -16.84
N LEU A 24 -4.32 -4.87 -16.07
CA LEU A 24 -4.44 -4.99 -14.63
C LEU A 24 -5.17 -6.29 -14.23
N LEU A 25 -6.32 -6.57 -14.85
CA LEU A 25 -7.06 -7.80 -14.58
C LEU A 25 -6.25 -9.05 -14.91
N ALA A 26 -5.55 -9.07 -16.05
CA ALA A 26 -4.67 -10.18 -16.44
C ALA A 26 -3.54 -10.38 -15.42
N ALA A 27 -2.91 -9.30 -14.94
CA ALA A 27 -1.88 -9.36 -13.92
C ALA A 27 -2.40 -9.91 -12.58
N LEU A 28 -3.62 -9.53 -12.17
CA LEU A 28 -4.26 -10.07 -10.96
C LEU A 28 -4.60 -11.55 -11.10
N VAL A 29 -5.02 -12.01 -12.29
CA VAL A 29 -5.24 -13.42 -12.57
C VAL A 29 -3.92 -14.20 -12.46
N VAL A 30 -2.84 -13.71 -13.03
CA VAL A 30 -1.51 -14.32 -12.91
C VAL A 30 -1.06 -14.40 -11.46
N PHE A 31 -1.23 -13.32 -10.69
CA PHE A 31 -0.97 -13.32 -9.24
C PHE A 31 -1.79 -14.40 -8.52
N ARG A 32 -3.07 -14.51 -8.85
CA ARG A 32 -3.94 -15.48 -8.20
C ARG A 32 -3.60 -16.93 -8.54
N ILE A 33 -3.23 -17.21 -9.79
CA ILE A 33 -2.75 -18.54 -10.22
C ILE A 33 -1.49 -18.91 -9.44
N GLY A 34 -0.49 -18.04 -9.39
CA GLY A 34 0.76 -18.31 -8.66
C GLY A 34 0.57 -18.49 -7.15
N ALA A 35 -0.45 -17.85 -6.55
CA ALA A 35 -0.81 -18.06 -5.15
C ALA A 35 -1.44 -19.43 -4.86
N HIS A 36 -1.59 -20.30 -5.87
CA HIS A 36 -2.11 -21.67 -5.73
C HIS A 36 -1.11 -22.73 -6.16
N ILE A 37 0.06 -22.37 -6.68
CA ILE A 37 1.11 -23.32 -7.08
C ILE A 37 1.96 -23.65 -5.85
N PRO A 38 1.86 -24.85 -5.26
CA PRO A 38 2.61 -25.21 -4.07
C PRO A 38 4.10 -25.41 -4.37
N VAL A 39 4.96 -25.16 -3.38
CA VAL A 39 6.36 -25.51 -3.42
C VAL A 39 6.49 -27.03 -3.26
N PRO A 40 7.30 -27.72 -4.09
CA PRO A 40 7.46 -29.16 -4.00
C PRO A 40 8.17 -29.59 -2.70
N GLY A 41 7.86 -30.78 -2.21
CA GLY A 41 8.53 -31.41 -1.06
C GLY A 41 7.86 -31.14 0.30
N ILE A 42 6.65 -30.58 0.35
CA ILE A 42 5.90 -30.32 1.59
C ILE A 42 4.58 -31.07 1.56
N ASP A 43 4.21 -31.65 2.70
CA ASP A 43 2.88 -32.26 2.89
C ASP A 43 1.82 -31.18 3.18
N PRO A 44 0.82 -30.99 2.29
CA PRO A 44 -0.19 -29.97 2.45
C PRO A 44 -1.16 -30.21 3.63
N HIS A 45 -1.31 -31.47 4.07
CA HIS A 45 -2.22 -31.83 5.18
C HIS A 45 -1.63 -31.38 6.51
N VAL A 46 -0.38 -31.76 6.80
CA VAL A 46 0.34 -31.37 8.02
C VAL A 46 0.48 -29.86 8.11
N LEU A 47 0.79 -29.21 7.00
CA LEU A 47 0.89 -27.76 6.90
C LEU A 47 -0.46 -27.10 7.23
N GLY A 48 -1.57 -27.62 6.71
CA GLY A 48 -2.91 -27.10 6.96
C GLY A 48 -3.30 -27.14 8.44
N ASP A 49 -2.90 -28.18 9.17
CA ASP A 49 -3.19 -28.33 10.59
C ASP A 49 -2.33 -27.37 11.45
N LEU A 50 -1.05 -27.19 11.14
CA LEU A 50 -0.20 -26.18 11.80
C LEU A 50 -0.78 -24.75 11.68
N PHE A 51 -1.33 -24.40 10.53
CA PHE A 51 -1.93 -23.08 10.34
C PHE A 51 -3.30 -22.92 11.02
N LYS A 52 -4.04 -24.01 11.31
CA LYS A 52 -5.28 -23.93 12.09
C LYS A 52 -5.01 -23.52 13.52
N ASP A 53 -3.95 -24.04 14.13
CA ASP A 53 -3.59 -23.75 15.53
C ASP A 53 -3.00 -22.34 15.71
N GLN A 54 -2.44 -21.73 14.65
CA GLN A 54 -1.74 -20.43 14.71
C GLN A 54 -2.44 -19.29 13.96
N GLN A 55 -3.75 -19.40 13.73
CA GLN A 55 -4.50 -18.42 12.92
C GLN A 55 -4.49 -16.98 13.46
N GLY A 56 -4.33 -16.78 14.77
CA GLY A 56 -4.31 -15.46 15.40
C GLY A 56 -2.92 -14.83 15.59
N GLY A 57 -1.84 -15.52 15.19
CA GLY A 57 -0.46 -15.08 15.42
C GLY A 57 0.18 -14.31 14.25
N ILE A 58 1.49 -14.12 14.36
CA ILE A 58 2.33 -13.47 13.34
C ILE A 58 2.19 -14.14 11.98
N LEU A 59 2.11 -15.48 11.93
CA LEU A 59 1.93 -16.24 10.69
C LEU A 59 0.56 -15.96 10.03
N GLY A 60 -0.48 -15.73 10.81
CA GLY A 60 -1.79 -15.33 10.32
C GLY A 60 -1.76 -13.99 9.61
N MET A 61 -1.09 -12.99 10.19
CA MET A 61 -0.91 -11.67 9.55
C MET A 61 -0.09 -11.79 8.25
N PHE A 62 1.00 -12.54 8.27
CA PHE A 62 1.82 -12.76 7.09
C PHE A 62 1.03 -13.44 5.96
N ASN A 63 0.22 -14.46 6.32
CA ASN A 63 -0.66 -15.16 5.40
C ASN A 63 -1.73 -14.24 4.77
N MET A 64 -2.22 -13.26 5.53
CA MET A 64 -3.17 -12.26 5.04
C MET A 64 -2.54 -11.37 3.95
N PHE A 65 -1.33 -10.84 4.18
CA PHE A 65 -0.63 -10.03 3.19
C PHE A 65 -0.22 -10.82 1.94
N SER A 66 0.07 -12.12 2.08
CA SER A 66 0.38 -13.01 0.96
C SER A 66 -0.86 -13.53 0.21
N GLY A 67 -2.08 -13.18 0.65
CA GLY A 67 -3.32 -13.62 0.02
C GLY A 67 -3.63 -15.12 0.19
N GLY A 68 -3.20 -15.70 1.32
CA GLY A 68 -3.37 -17.12 1.62
C GLY A 68 -2.29 -18.02 1.00
N ALA A 69 -1.27 -17.43 0.39
CA ALA A 69 -0.17 -18.14 -0.26
C ALA A 69 0.72 -18.87 0.76
N LEU A 70 0.90 -18.30 1.96
CA LEU A 70 1.71 -18.91 3.01
C LEU A 70 1.07 -20.17 3.58
N ARG A 71 -0.25 -20.18 3.82
CA ARG A 71 -1.00 -21.34 4.31
C ARG A 71 -0.89 -22.55 3.39
N ARG A 72 -0.74 -22.33 2.09
CA ARG A 72 -0.57 -23.38 1.08
C ARG A 72 0.89 -23.60 0.74
N PHE A 73 1.79 -22.81 1.29
CA PHE A 73 3.21 -22.73 0.99
C PHE A 73 3.48 -22.72 -0.52
N THR A 74 2.95 -21.72 -1.16
CA THR A 74 3.07 -21.55 -2.62
C THR A 74 4.34 -20.77 -2.99
N ILE A 75 4.61 -20.69 -4.28
CA ILE A 75 5.75 -19.91 -4.82
C ILE A 75 5.71 -18.43 -4.36
N PHE A 76 4.53 -17.90 -3.99
CA PHE A 76 4.33 -16.55 -3.47
C PHE A 76 4.16 -16.52 -1.94
N ALA A 77 4.64 -17.53 -1.21
CA ALA A 77 4.48 -17.60 0.24
C ALA A 77 5.10 -16.40 0.97
N LEU A 78 6.25 -15.89 0.55
CA LEU A 78 6.85 -14.65 1.06
C LEU A 78 6.08 -13.39 0.66
N GLY A 79 5.25 -13.46 -0.38
CA GLY A 79 4.52 -12.33 -0.91
C GLY A 79 5.43 -11.19 -1.36
N ILE A 80 4.94 -9.96 -1.19
CA ILE A 80 5.68 -8.73 -1.52
C ILE A 80 6.39 -8.11 -0.29
N MET A 81 6.32 -8.76 0.88
CA MET A 81 6.85 -8.24 2.14
C MET A 81 8.36 -7.92 2.10
N PRO A 82 9.24 -8.78 1.52
CA PRO A 82 10.67 -8.45 1.43
C PRO A 82 10.93 -7.16 0.65
N TYR A 83 10.15 -6.90 -0.39
CA TYR A 83 10.24 -5.66 -1.16
C TYR A 83 9.78 -4.45 -0.37
N ILE A 84 8.69 -4.55 0.39
CA ILE A 84 8.21 -3.46 1.25
C ILE A 84 9.29 -3.12 2.27
N SER A 85 9.85 -4.11 2.96
CA SER A 85 10.92 -3.92 3.95
C SER A 85 12.16 -3.28 3.31
N ALA A 86 12.61 -3.74 2.15
CA ALA A 86 13.73 -3.15 1.42
C ALA A 86 13.44 -1.69 1.02
N SER A 87 12.22 -1.41 0.56
CA SER A 87 11.79 -0.06 0.18
C SER A 87 11.79 0.90 1.37
N ILE A 88 11.34 0.44 2.54
CA ILE A 88 11.37 1.23 3.79
C ILE A 88 12.81 1.54 4.18
N ILE A 89 13.68 0.53 4.21
CA ILE A 89 15.10 0.70 4.54
C ILE A 89 15.75 1.71 3.59
N MET A 90 15.49 1.59 2.28
CA MET A 90 16.05 2.53 1.30
C MET A 90 15.50 3.95 1.47
N GLN A 91 14.22 4.13 1.80
CA GLN A 91 13.65 5.45 2.07
C GLN A 91 14.22 6.08 3.34
N LEU A 92 14.41 5.30 4.41
CA LEU A 92 15.10 5.76 5.63
C LEU A 92 16.56 6.13 5.32
N MET A 93 17.26 5.30 4.56
CA MET A 93 18.65 5.56 4.15
C MET A 93 18.78 6.82 3.29
N THR A 94 17.81 7.11 2.40
CA THR A 94 17.82 8.38 1.62
C THR A 94 17.61 9.61 2.49
N ALA A 95 16.94 9.48 3.64
CA ALA A 95 16.78 10.59 4.58
C ALA A 95 18.03 10.83 5.44
N VAL A 96 18.83 9.79 5.72
CA VAL A 96 20.01 9.86 6.59
C VAL A 96 21.31 10.09 5.80
N ASN A 97 21.44 9.49 4.61
CA ASN A 97 22.67 9.54 3.83
C ASN A 97 22.61 10.68 2.78
N PRO A 98 23.52 11.71 2.89
CA PRO A 98 23.55 12.83 1.96
C PRO A 98 23.77 12.43 0.48
N GLN A 99 24.52 11.35 0.23
CA GLN A 99 24.78 10.88 -1.13
C GLN A 99 23.51 10.33 -1.80
N LEU A 100 22.67 9.61 -1.04
CA LEU A 100 21.39 9.10 -1.54
C LEU A 100 20.35 10.22 -1.69
N ASP A 101 20.38 11.24 -0.84
CA ASP A 101 19.53 12.43 -0.98
C ASP A 101 19.90 13.23 -2.24
N GLN A 102 21.19 13.36 -2.57
CA GLN A 102 21.65 13.94 -3.82
C GLN A 102 21.15 13.16 -5.03
N LEU A 103 21.30 11.82 -5.03
CA LEU A 103 20.76 10.97 -6.09
C LEU A 103 19.24 11.16 -6.26
N ARG A 104 18.50 11.31 -5.17
CA ARG A 104 17.07 11.59 -5.24
C ARG A 104 16.75 12.92 -5.92
N LYS A 105 17.61 13.95 -5.74
CA LYS A 105 17.47 15.28 -6.35
C LYS A 105 17.87 15.31 -7.82
N GLU A 106 18.64 14.33 -8.32
CA GLU A 106 19.01 14.18 -9.73
C GLU A 106 17.82 13.84 -10.67
N GLY A 107 16.62 13.64 -10.11
CA GLY A 107 15.42 13.38 -10.89
C GLY A 107 15.28 11.91 -11.31
N GLU A 108 14.87 11.64 -12.56
CA GLU A 108 14.56 10.26 -13.03
C GLU A 108 15.78 9.32 -13.00
N SER A 109 16.96 9.81 -13.33
CA SER A 109 18.21 9.03 -13.33
C SER A 109 18.53 8.50 -11.93
N GLY A 110 18.48 9.39 -10.94
CA GLY A 110 18.74 9.02 -9.55
C GLY A 110 17.66 8.09 -8.96
N ARG A 111 16.39 8.32 -9.31
CA ARG A 111 15.30 7.43 -8.90
C ARG A 111 15.48 6.00 -9.41
N ARG A 112 15.95 5.83 -10.65
CA ARG A 112 16.25 4.50 -11.22
C ARG A 112 17.34 3.77 -10.42
N LYS A 113 18.40 4.46 -10.01
CA LYS A 113 19.46 3.91 -9.16
C LYS A 113 18.93 3.49 -7.78
N ILE A 114 18.11 4.33 -7.14
CA ILE A 114 17.49 4.01 -5.84
C ILE A 114 16.59 2.77 -5.98
N THR A 115 15.78 2.68 -7.04
CA THR A 115 14.96 1.49 -7.33
C THR A 115 15.81 0.26 -7.53
N GLN A 116 16.96 0.37 -8.21
CA GLN A 116 17.90 -0.74 -8.39
C GLN A 116 18.48 -1.22 -7.04
N TYR A 117 18.86 -0.31 -6.15
CA TYR A 117 19.31 -0.67 -4.79
C TYR A 117 18.19 -1.33 -3.98
N THR A 118 16.96 -0.86 -4.11
CA THR A 118 15.80 -1.50 -3.49
C THR A 118 15.62 -2.93 -3.99
N ARG A 119 15.78 -3.21 -5.28
CA ARG A 119 15.71 -4.56 -5.85
C ARG A 119 16.80 -5.46 -5.28
N TYR A 120 18.05 -4.99 -5.17
CA TYR A 120 19.13 -5.77 -4.54
C TYR A 120 18.85 -6.05 -3.06
N GLY A 121 18.37 -5.04 -2.32
CA GLY A 121 17.92 -5.22 -0.94
C GLY A 121 16.79 -6.24 -0.82
N THR A 122 15.86 -6.26 -1.76
CA THR A 122 14.76 -7.24 -1.80
C THR A 122 15.27 -8.65 -1.99
N VAL A 123 16.22 -8.88 -2.91
CA VAL A 123 16.84 -10.19 -3.11
C VAL A 123 17.52 -10.67 -1.84
N PHE A 124 18.30 -9.80 -1.21
CA PHE A 124 19.02 -10.14 0.02
C PHE A 124 18.04 -10.50 1.17
N LEU A 125 17.02 -9.70 1.40
CA LEU A 125 16.02 -9.96 2.44
C LEU A 125 15.18 -11.19 2.13
N ALA A 126 14.78 -11.40 0.86
CA ALA A 126 14.04 -12.58 0.44
C ALA A 126 14.87 -13.86 0.63
N LEU A 127 16.15 -13.83 0.30
CA LEU A 127 17.06 -14.95 0.47
C LEU A 127 17.21 -15.32 1.94
N PHE A 128 17.39 -14.31 2.80
CA PHE A 128 17.50 -14.50 4.24
C PHE A 128 16.20 -15.06 4.85
N GLN A 129 15.05 -14.52 4.48
CA GLN A 129 13.75 -15.00 4.94
C GLN A 129 13.43 -16.41 4.43
N ALA A 130 13.69 -16.69 3.14
CA ALA A 130 13.46 -17.99 2.56
C ALA A 130 14.31 -19.09 3.23
N THR A 131 15.56 -18.77 3.56
CA THR A 131 16.46 -19.67 4.28
C THR A 131 15.93 -19.94 5.69
N GLY A 132 15.50 -18.89 6.41
CA GLY A 132 14.91 -19.03 7.74
C GLY A 132 13.66 -19.92 7.75
N ILE A 133 12.74 -19.68 6.79
CA ILE A 133 11.53 -20.50 6.63
C ILE A 133 11.88 -21.95 6.30
N SER A 134 12.80 -22.20 5.38
CA SER A 134 13.17 -23.57 4.98
C SER A 134 13.71 -24.37 6.17
N ILE A 135 14.54 -23.77 7.01
CA ILE A 135 15.08 -24.41 8.22
C ILE A 135 13.95 -24.64 9.27
N ALA A 136 13.07 -23.67 9.45
CA ALA A 136 11.97 -23.78 10.38
C ALA A 136 10.97 -24.88 9.98
N LEU A 137 10.69 -25.05 8.68
CA LEU A 137 9.82 -26.12 8.20
C LEU A 137 10.45 -27.50 8.34
N GLU A 138 11.77 -27.59 8.09
CA GLU A 138 12.51 -28.84 8.23
C GLU A 138 12.60 -29.32 9.70
N SER A 139 12.56 -28.40 10.65
CA SER A 139 12.54 -28.72 12.09
C SER A 139 11.21 -29.34 12.56
N GLN A 140 10.14 -29.24 11.76
CA GLN A 140 8.84 -29.81 12.07
C GLN A 140 8.76 -31.27 11.57
N PRO A 141 8.55 -32.26 12.46
CA PRO A 141 8.52 -33.67 12.07
C PRO A 141 7.33 -33.95 11.14
N GLY A 142 7.59 -34.62 10.03
CA GLY A 142 6.57 -35.08 9.07
C GLY A 142 6.04 -34.02 8.10
N LEU A 143 6.54 -32.76 8.17
CA LEU A 143 6.11 -31.70 7.27
C LEU A 143 6.83 -31.72 5.92
N VAL A 144 8.11 -32.03 5.95
CA VAL A 144 8.97 -32.13 4.75
C VAL A 144 9.13 -33.60 4.40
N LEU A 145 8.83 -33.97 3.13
CA LEU A 145 8.88 -35.36 2.66
C LEU A 145 10.33 -35.88 2.64
N ASP A 146 11.26 -35.07 2.10
CA ASP A 146 12.69 -35.39 2.02
C ASP A 146 13.52 -34.25 2.61
N PRO A 147 13.78 -34.24 3.95
CA PRO A 147 14.59 -33.23 4.59
C PRO A 147 16.05 -33.29 4.11
N GLY A 148 16.63 -32.12 3.79
CA GLY A 148 18.02 -32.05 3.36
C GLY A 148 18.38 -30.84 2.52
N LEU A 149 19.65 -30.77 2.10
CA LEU A 149 20.17 -29.63 1.36
C LEU A 149 19.40 -29.35 0.07
N MET A 150 18.93 -30.39 -0.62
CA MET A 150 18.17 -30.27 -1.86
C MET A 150 16.83 -29.56 -1.63
N PHE A 151 16.10 -29.91 -0.58
CA PHE A 151 14.87 -29.22 -0.19
C PHE A 151 15.11 -27.74 0.10
N ARG A 152 16.17 -27.41 0.88
CA ARG A 152 16.52 -26.03 1.21
C ARG A 152 16.82 -25.20 -0.05
N ILE A 153 17.66 -25.71 -0.94
CA ILE A 153 18.01 -25.02 -2.20
C ILE A 153 16.78 -24.81 -3.07
N THR A 154 15.94 -25.83 -3.24
CA THR A 154 14.73 -25.76 -4.06
C THR A 154 13.74 -24.74 -3.46
N THR A 155 13.49 -24.80 -2.16
CA THR A 155 12.58 -23.89 -1.47
C THR A 155 13.08 -22.45 -1.52
N VAL A 156 14.35 -22.20 -1.20
CA VAL A 156 14.93 -20.85 -1.23
C VAL A 156 14.86 -20.26 -2.64
N THR A 157 15.28 -21.03 -3.65
CA THR A 157 15.26 -20.57 -5.05
C THR A 157 13.84 -20.25 -5.51
N THR A 158 12.87 -21.11 -5.18
CA THR A 158 11.47 -20.94 -5.56
C THR A 158 10.86 -19.69 -4.89
N LEU A 159 11.06 -19.51 -3.59
CA LEU A 159 10.51 -18.37 -2.85
C LEU A 159 11.13 -17.02 -3.27
N VAL A 160 12.45 -16.99 -3.48
CA VAL A 160 13.14 -15.78 -3.96
C VAL A 160 12.67 -15.42 -5.37
N THR A 161 12.58 -16.41 -6.26
CA THR A 161 12.08 -16.19 -7.63
C THR A 161 10.63 -15.69 -7.61
N GLY A 162 9.79 -16.28 -6.76
CA GLY A 162 8.40 -15.85 -6.58
C GLY A 162 8.28 -14.38 -6.11
N THR A 163 9.09 -13.99 -5.13
CA THR A 163 9.14 -12.61 -4.63
C THR A 163 9.61 -11.63 -5.71
N MET A 164 10.66 -11.98 -6.45
CA MET A 164 11.18 -11.15 -7.54
C MET A 164 10.17 -11.02 -8.67
N PHE A 165 9.44 -12.08 -8.98
CA PHE A 165 8.37 -12.04 -9.96
C PHE A 165 7.21 -11.12 -9.51
N LEU A 166 6.80 -11.19 -8.25
CA LEU A 166 5.76 -10.29 -7.70
C LEU A 166 6.19 -8.83 -7.72
N MET A 167 7.43 -8.54 -7.38
CA MET A 167 7.99 -7.21 -7.47
C MET A 167 7.94 -6.70 -8.92
N TRP A 168 8.43 -7.49 -9.88
CA TRP A 168 8.37 -7.15 -11.30
C TRP A 168 6.93 -6.95 -11.78
N LEU A 169 6.01 -7.83 -11.38
CA LEU A 169 4.59 -7.72 -11.72
C LEU A 169 3.99 -6.41 -11.19
N GLY A 170 4.31 -6.02 -9.95
CA GLY A 170 3.89 -4.76 -9.35
C GLY A 170 4.42 -3.53 -10.11
N GLU A 171 5.67 -3.57 -10.55
CA GLU A 171 6.26 -2.53 -11.40
C GLU A 171 5.54 -2.46 -12.76
N GLN A 172 5.27 -3.61 -13.42
CA GLN A 172 4.53 -3.64 -14.69
C GLN A 172 3.11 -3.11 -14.55
N ILE A 173 2.41 -3.39 -13.44
CA ILE A 173 1.08 -2.83 -13.17
C ILE A 173 1.18 -1.30 -13.03
N THR A 174 2.20 -0.79 -12.36
CA THR A 174 2.41 0.67 -12.19
C THR A 174 2.72 1.36 -13.52
N GLU A 175 3.52 0.74 -14.38
CA GLU A 175 3.92 1.35 -15.66
C GLU A 175 2.83 1.23 -16.75
N ARG A 176 2.20 0.08 -16.87
CA ARG A 176 1.27 -0.25 -17.97
C ARG A 176 -0.19 -0.30 -17.57
N GLY A 177 -0.48 -0.40 -16.27
CA GLY A 177 -1.83 -0.44 -15.72
C GLY A 177 -2.31 0.93 -15.24
N LEU A 178 -3.07 0.91 -14.16
CA LEU A 178 -3.57 2.07 -13.43
C LEU A 178 -3.27 1.88 -11.95
N GLY A 179 -2.80 2.93 -11.30
CA GLY A 179 -2.52 2.90 -9.87
C GLY A 179 -1.13 2.44 -9.50
N ASN A 180 -0.90 2.34 -8.19
CA ASN A 180 0.32 1.76 -7.64
C ASN A 180 0.19 0.24 -7.64
N GLY A 181 0.96 -0.45 -8.49
CA GLY A 181 0.86 -1.90 -8.67
C GLY A 181 1.13 -2.70 -7.40
N ILE A 182 2.03 -2.23 -6.54
CA ILE A 182 2.34 -2.88 -5.26
C ILE A 182 1.14 -2.83 -4.33
N SER A 183 0.52 -1.66 -4.18
CA SER A 183 -0.69 -1.48 -3.37
C SER A 183 -1.86 -2.32 -3.89
N ILE A 184 -1.97 -2.47 -5.20
CA ILE A 184 -3.01 -3.28 -5.84
C ILE A 184 -2.77 -4.79 -5.60
N ILE A 185 -1.52 -5.26 -5.62
CA ILE A 185 -1.21 -6.67 -5.30
C ILE A 185 -1.53 -6.95 -3.82
N ILE A 186 -1.17 -6.06 -2.90
CA ILE A 186 -1.52 -6.18 -1.48
C ILE A 186 -3.04 -6.20 -1.30
N PHE A 187 -3.74 -5.26 -1.94
CA PHE A 187 -5.20 -5.21 -1.95
C PHE A 187 -5.81 -6.52 -2.45
N ALA A 188 -5.33 -7.07 -3.58
CA ALA A 188 -5.81 -8.31 -4.14
C ALA A 188 -5.58 -9.50 -3.21
N GLY A 189 -4.44 -9.53 -2.50
CA GLY A 189 -4.15 -10.52 -1.47
C GLY A 189 -5.16 -10.48 -0.33
N ILE A 190 -5.39 -9.30 0.23
CA ILE A 190 -6.32 -9.09 1.34
C ILE A 190 -7.77 -9.36 0.90
N ALA A 191 -8.18 -8.82 -0.25
CA ALA A 191 -9.53 -8.99 -0.78
C ALA A 191 -9.88 -10.47 -1.05
N ALA A 192 -8.90 -11.28 -1.43
CA ALA A 192 -9.08 -12.71 -1.62
C ALA A 192 -9.40 -13.49 -0.33
N GLY A 193 -9.04 -12.94 0.83
CA GLY A 193 -9.38 -13.50 2.14
C GLY A 193 -10.81 -13.17 2.62
N LEU A 194 -11.45 -12.13 2.04
CA LEU A 194 -12.77 -11.66 2.45
C LEU A 194 -13.86 -12.74 2.46
N PRO A 195 -14.04 -13.52 1.36
CA PRO A 195 -15.08 -14.54 1.33
C PRO A 195 -14.90 -15.59 2.43
N ASN A 196 -13.67 -16.01 2.70
CA ASN A 196 -13.37 -16.98 3.75
C ASN A 196 -13.64 -16.41 5.15
N ALA A 197 -13.35 -15.13 5.39
CA ALA A 197 -13.64 -14.48 6.65
C ALA A 197 -15.15 -14.41 6.93
N VAL A 198 -15.93 -14.05 5.91
CA VAL A 198 -17.40 -14.03 6.02
C VAL A 198 -17.95 -15.43 6.25
N ALA A 199 -17.50 -16.43 5.48
CA ALA A 199 -17.92 -17.82 5.63
C ALA A 199 -17.57 -18.36 7.03
N GLY A 200 -16.37 -18.09 7.54
CA GLY A 200 -15.94 -18.48 8.88
C GLY A 200 -16.78 -17.85 9.99
N THR A 201 -17.14 -16.57 9.85
CA THR A 201 -18.02 -15.89 10.82
C THR A 201 -19.42 -16.50 10.82
N LEU A 202 -19.99 -16.81 9.65
CA LEU A 202 -21.29 -17.47 9.54
C LEU A 202 -21.27 -18.90 10.12
N GLU A 203 -20.17 -19.63 9.94
CA GLU A 203 -19.99 -20.96 10.53
C GLU A 203 -19.96 -20.92 12.06
N LEU A 204 -19.29 -19.91 12.65
CA LEU A 204 -19.31 -19.72 14.12
C LEU A 204 -20.70 -19.41 14.66
N VAL A 205 -21.51 -18.68 13.91
CA VAL A 205 -22.90 -18.44 14.26
C VAL A 205 -23.71 -19.75 14.15
N ARG A 206 -23.46 -20.54 13.09
CA ARG A 206 -24.13 -21.83 12.86
C ARG A 206 -23.80 -22.87 13.94
N THR A 207 -22.56 -22.92 14.37
CA THR A 207 -22.10 -23.85 15.43
C THR A 207 -22.46 -23.40 16.84
N GLY A 208 -23.06 -22.22 17.02
CA GLY A 208 -23.40 -21.65 18.31
C GLY A 208 -22.21 -21.08 19.10
N ALA A 209 -21.02 -21.09 18.55
CA ALA A 209 -19.81 -20.49 19.15
C ALA A 209 -19.88 -18.96 19.25
N MET A 210 -20.69 -18.33 18.39
CA MET A 210 -20.96 -16.91 18.41
C MET A 210 -22.46 -16.63 18.38
N HIS A 211 -22.90 -15.70 19.23
CA HIS A 211 -24.29 -15.25 19.23
C HIS A 211 -24.64 -14.49 17.94
N PRO A 212 -25.78 -14.74 17.28
CA PRO A 212 -26.15 -14.04 16.02
C PRO A 212 -26.15 -12.51 16.13
N LEU A 213 -26.54 -11.98 17.30
CA LEU A 213 -26.52 -10.53 17.54
C LEU A 213 -25.10 -9.95 17.50
N THR A 214 -24.10 -10.69 18.01
CA THR A 214 -22.69 -10.28 17.97
C THR A 214 -22.19 -10.21 16.53
N ALA A 215 -22.52 -11.20 15.70
CA ALA A 215 -22.16 -11.19 14.27
C ALA A 215 -22.81 -10.01 13.53
N LEU A 216 -24.07 -9.69 13.85
CA LEU A 216 -24.76 -8.52 13.29
C LEU A 216 -24.07 -7.21 13.71
N LEU A 217 -23.70 -7.08 15.00
CA LEU A 217 -22.98 -5.89 15.49
C LEU A 217 -21.62 -5.70 14.81
N ILE A 218 -20.90 -6.81 14.58
CA ILE A 218 -19.63 -6.77 13.85
C ILE A 218 -19.85 -6.30 12.42
N ALA A 219 -20.85 -6.82 11.71
CA ALA A 219 -21.15 -6.40 10.34
C ALA A 219 -21.49 -4.90 10.27
N VAL A 220 -22.31 -4.40 11.21
CA VAL A 220 -22.65 -2.98 11.32
C VAL A 220 -21.41 -2.14 11.64
N ALA A 221 -20.55 -2.61 12.55
CA ALA A 221 -19.30 -1.91 12.89
C ALA A 221 -18.34 -1.80 11.67
N VAL A 222 -18.19 -2.88 10.90
CA VAL A 222 -17.36 -2.89 9.67
C VAL A 222 -17.90 -1.88 8.66
N ILE A 223 -19.20 -1.83 8.44
CA ILE A 223 -19.83 -0.87 7.52
C ILE A 223 -19.64 0.57 8.04
N ALA A 224 -19.84 0.81 9.32
CA ALA A 224 -19.67 2.12 9.94
C ALA A 224 -18.22 2.62 9.84
N VAL A 225 -17.24 1.75 10.16
CA VAL A 225 -15.82 2.08 10.04
C VAL A 225 -15.44 2.33 8.59
N THR A 226 -15.91 1.50 7.64
CA THR A 226 -15.69 1.72 6.20
C THR A 226 -16.24 3.08 5.76
N GLY A 227 -17.46 3.43 6.15
CA GLY A 227 -18.07 4.74 5.86
C GLY A 227 -17.28 5.90 6.46
N PHE A 228 -16.81 5.75 7.70
CA PHE A 228 -15.98 6.74 8.38
C PHE A 228 -14.63 6.92 7.67
N VAL A 229 -13.96 5.83 7.28
CA VAL A 229 -12.70 5.87 6.51
C VAL A 229 -12.91 6.59 5.18
N CYS A 230 -13.96 6.24 4.43
CA CYS A 230 -14.29 6.91 3.17
C CYS A 230 -14.54 8.42 3.36
N PHE A 231 -15.21 8.80 4.44
CA PHE A 231 -15.49 10.20 4.75
C PHE A 231 -14.20 10.98 5.04
N VAL A 232 -13.31 10.46 5.88
CA VAL A 232 -12.04 11.11 6.24
C VAL A 232 -11.09 11.19 5.05
N GLU A 233 -10.95 10.11 4.28
CA GLU A 233 -10.04 10.06 3.11
C GLU A 233 -10.46 10.99 1.97
N ARG A 234 -11.76 11.29 1.83
CA ARG A 234 -12.25 12.31 0.90
C ARG A 234 -12.07 13.74 1.42
N GLY A 235 -11.82 13.90 2.71
CA GLY A 235 -11.64 15.18 3.36
C GLY A 235 -10.41 15.91 2.83
N GLN A 236 -10.59 17.17 2.41
CA GLN A 236 -9.52 18.03 1.91
C GLN A 236 -9.61 19.41 2.57
N ARG A 237 -8.47 19.93 3.02
CA ARG A 237 -8.32 21.32 3.39
C ARG A 237 -7.88 22.13 2.19
N LYS A 238 -8.72 23.03 1.71
CA LYS A 238 -8.43 23.91 0.58
C LYS A 238 -7.84 25.23 1.10
N ILE A 239 -6.63 25.56 0.68
CA ILE A 239 -5.98 26.85 0.98
C ILE A 239 -6.20 27.76 -0.22
N LEU A 240 -6.78 28.95 0.02
CA LEU A 240 -7.00 29.94 -1.02
C LEU A 240 -5.65 30.51 -1.47
N VAL A 241 -5.43 30.52 -2.79
CA VAL A 241 -4.25 31.11 -3.44
C VAL A 241 -4.72 32.06 -4.51
N ASN A 242 -4.28 33.32 -4.44
CA ASN A 242 -4.58 34.34 -5.43
C ASN A 242 -3.40 34.57 -6.35
N TYR A 243 -3.67 34.70 -7.65
CA TYR A 243 -2.69 35.12 -8.64
C TYR A 243 -2.73 36.62 -8.81
N ALA A 244 -1.56 37.26 -8.90
CA ALA A 244 -1.46 38.69 -9.15
C ALA A 244 -2.10 39.05 -10.51
N LYS A 245 -2.80 40.19 -10.57
CA LYS A 245 -3.32 40.73 -11.83
C LYS A 245 -2.14 41.01 -12.76
N ARG A 246 -2.18 40.49 -14.00
CA ARG A 246 -1.18 40.80 -15.03
C ARG A 246 -1.79 41.77 -16.02
N GLN A 247 -1.12 42.88 -16.20
CA GLN A 247 -1.41 43.84 -17.28
C GLN A 247 -0.48 43.55 -18.45
N VAL A 248 -1.07 43.21 -19.60
CA VAL A 248 -0.32 43.06 -20.87
C VAL A 248 -0.90 44.09 -21.85
N GLY A 249 -0.16 45.18 -22.05
CA GLY A 249 -0.64 46.32 -22.82
C GLY A 249 -1.83 47.00 -22.16
N ASN A 250 -2.90 47.28 -22.90
CA ASN A 250 -4.14 47.90 -22.42
C ASN A 250 -5.16 46.90 -21.84
N ARG A 251 -4.83 45.58 -21.77
CA ARG A 251 -5.72 44.55 -21.23
C ARG A 251 -5.23 44.12 -19.87
N VAL A 252 -6.10 44.26 -18.86
CA VAL A 252 -5.87 43.71 -17.51
C VAL A 252 -6.50 42.31 -17.44
N TYR A 253 -5.67 41.31 -17.33
CA TYR A 253 -6.11 39.96 -17.02
C TYR A 253 -6.37 39.90 -15.52
N GLY A 254 -7.64 39.68 -15.14
CA GLY A 254 -8.06 39.60 -13.74
C GLY A 254 -7.32 38.48 -13.01
N GLY A 255 -6.92 38.74 -11.77
CA GLY A 255 -6.34 37.70 -10.90
C GLY A 255 -7.35 36.56 -10.70
N GLN A 256 -6.94 35.33 -11.04
CA GLN A 256 -7.74 34.15 -10.76
C GLN A 256 -7.44 33.69 -9.34
N SER A 257 -8.47 33.35 -8.59
CA SER A 257 -8.31 32.65 -7.32
C SER A 257 -8.35 31.14 -7.55
N SER A 258 -7.40 30.44 -7.01
CA SER A 258 -7.30 28.99 -7.03
C SER A 258 -7.21 28.44 -5.61
N HIS A 259 -7.36 27.16 -5.46
CA HIS A 259 -7.23 26.50 -4.17
C HIS A 259 -6.16 25.44 -4.22
N LEU A 260 -5.27 25.42 -3.23
CA LEU A 260 -4.30 24.34 -3.02
C LEU A 260 -4.93 23.30 -2.09
N PRO A 261 -5.31 22.12 -2.61
CA PRO A 261 -5.95 21.09 -1.81
C PRO A 261 -4.90 20.27 -1.04
N PHE A 262 -5.10 20.11 0.27
CA PHE A 262 -4.36 19.16 1.11
C PHE A 262 -5.31 18.10 1.62
N LYS A 263 -4.98 16.81 1.43
CA LYS A 263 -5.74 15.71 2.02
C LYS A 263 -5.64 15.77 3.55
N LEU A 264 -6.69 15.36 4.28
CA LEU A 264 -6.64 15.23 5.74
C LEU A 264 -5.62 14.17 6.16
N ASN A 265 -5.60 13.05 5.44
CA ASN A 265 -4.57 12.03 5.57
C ASN A 265 -3.56 12.19 4.41
N MET A 266 -2.47 12.92 4.66
CA MET A 266 -1.41 13.15 3.65
C MET A 266 -0.56 11.92 3.39
N SER A 267 -0.38 11.08 4.41
CA SER A 267 0.48 9.89 4.36
C SER A 267 -0.21 8.66 3.75
N GLY A 268 -1.56 8.67 3.64
CA GLY A 268 -2.32 7.56 3.07
C GLY A 268 -2.22 6.27 3.90
N VAL A 269 -2.17 5.12 3.21
CA VAL A 269 -2.09 3.79 3.85
C VAL A 269 -0.66 3.29 4.07
N ILE A 270 0.35 4.03 3.61
CA ILE A 270 1.75 3.59 3.66
C ILE A 270 2.27 3.43 5.08
N PRO A 271 2.01 4.34 6.04
CA PRO A 271 2.51 4.22 7.40
C PRO A 271 2.09 2.94 8.13
N PRO A 272 0.82 2.50 8.12
CA PRO A 272 0.42 1.22 8.71
C PRO A 272 1.09 0.01 8.07
N ILE A 273 1.26 0.03 6.74
CA ILE A 273 1.97 -1.05 6.03
C ILE A 273 3.43 -1.10 6.45
N PHE A 274 4.08 0.05 6.60
CA PHE A 274 5.46 0.15 7.04
C PHE A 274 5.62 -0.29 8.50
N ALA A 275 4.73 0.17 9.39
CA ALA A 275 4.74 -0.21 10.79
C ALA A 275 4.57 -1.73 10.96
N SER A 276 3.59 -2.33 10.28
CA SER A 276 3.37 -3.78 10.33
C SER A 276 4.55 -4.57 9.76
N SER A 277 5.11 -4.15 8.62
CA SER A 277 6.27 -4.81 8.01
C SER A 277 7.51 -4.75 8.89
N LEU A 278 7.74 -3.61 9.55
CA LEU A 278 8.89 -3.42 10.44
C LEU A 278 8.80 -4.26 11.71
N ILE A 279 7.60 -4.53 12.22
CA ILE A 279 7.39 -5.42 13.38
C ILE A 279 7.44 -6.89 12.95
N LEU A 280 6.77 -7.22 11.83
CA LEU A 280 6.68 -8.59 11.34
C LEU A 280 8.03 -9.17 10.96
N PHE A 281 8.92 -8.38 10.36
CA PHE A 281 10.22 -8.86 9.93
C PHE A 281 11.08 -9.41 11.07
N PRO A 282 11.40 -8.64 12.15
CA PRO A 282 12.13 -9.19 13.29
C PRO A 282 11.35 -10.29 14.01
N ALA A 283 10.03 -10.13 14.19
CA ALA A 283 9.21 -11.10 14.90
C ALA A 283 9.22 -12.48 14.23
N THR A 284 9.17 -12.53 12.88
CA THR A 284 9.28 -13.79 12.14
C THR A 284 10.67 -14.40 12.25
N LEU A 285 11.72 -13.59 12.15
CA LEU A 285 13.10 -14.06 12.32
C LEU A 285 13.32 -14.66 13.71
N LEU A 286 12.93 -13.93 14.75
CA LEU A 286 13.05 -14.39 16.15
C LEU A 286 12.25 -15.68 16.38
N GLY A 287 11.08 -15.81 15.77
CA GLY A 287 10.26 -17.03 15.84
C GLY A 287 10.95 -18.24 15.20
N TRP A 288 11.62 -18.05 14.06
CA TRP A 288 12.33 -19.13 13.37
C TRP A 288 13.63 -19.53 14.06
N PHE A 289 14.46 -18.56 14.45
CA PHE A 289 15.72 -18.84 15.19
C PHE A 289 15.46 -19.28 16.62
N GLY A 290 14.37 -18.87 17.25
CA GLY A 290 13.96 -19.31 18.60
C GLY A 290 13.54 -20.79 18.70
N ALA A 291 13.40 -21.49 17.56
CA ALA A 291 13.19 -22.92 17.53
C ALA A 291 14.49 -23.72 17.75
N ALA A 292 15.67 -23.07 17.65
CA ALA A 292 16.95 -23.70 17.90
C ALA A 292 17.20 -23.90 19.42
N GLU A 293 17.78 -25.03 19.79
CA GLU A 293 18.14 -25.34 21.18
C GLU A 293 19.07 -24.24 21.75
N GLY A 294 18.71 -23.66 22.90
CA GLY A 294 19.47 -22.64 23.60
C GLY A 294 19.06 -21.18 23.35
N MET A 295 18.11 -20.92 22.46
CA MET A 295 17.62 -19.56 22.13
C MET A 295 16.18 -19.28 22.59
N ILE A 296 15.74 -19.86 23.68
CA ILE A 296 14.36 -19.75 24.22
C ILE A 296 13.95 -18.29 24.45
N TRP A 297 14.88 -17.45 24.90
CA TRP A 297 14.65 -16.03 25.14
C TRP A 297 14.24 -15.26 23.87
N LEU A 298 14.71 -15.70 22.68
CA LEU A 298 14.28 -15.12 21.39
C LEU A 298 12.80 -15.41 21.12
N ARG A 299 12.35 -16.61 21.50
CA ARG A 299 10.94 -17.00 21.37
C ARG A 299 10.05 -16.17 22.29
N ASP A 300 10.50 -15.87 23.51
CA ASP A 300 9.77 -15.04 24.45
C ASP A 300 9.62 -13.60 23.92
N ILE A 301 10.69 -13.03 23.36
CA ILE A 301 10.62 -11.73 22.69
C ILE A 301 9.68 -11.77 21.48
N ALA A 302 9.77 -12.80 20.63
CA ALA A 302 8.83 -12.96 19.51
C ALA A 302 7.38 -13.05 20.00
N GLY A 303 7.14 -13.74 21.13
CA GLY A 303 5.82 -13.83 21.77
C GLY A 303 5.26 -12.49 22.23
N THR A 304 6.10 -11.58 22.71
CA THR A 304 5.67 -10.22 23.10
C THR A 304 5.33 -9.32 21.91
N LEU A 305 5.86 -9.65 20.73
CA LEU A 305 5.60 -8.94 19.47
C LEU A 305 4.42 -9.54 18.70
N THR A 306 3.66 -10.48 19.28
CA THR A 306 2.46 -11.03 18.67
C THR A 306 1.29 -10.05 18.74
N PRO A 307 0.42 -10.01 17.72
CA PRO A 307 -0.83 -9.26 17.76
C PRO A 307 -1.66 -9.59 19.01
N GLY A 308 -2.24 -8.57 19.61
CA GLY A 308 -3.00 -8.71 20.86
C GLY A 308 -2.20 -8.49 22.14
N GLN A 309 -0.88 -8.46 22.09
CA GLN A 309 -0.06 -8.09 23.25
C GLN A 309 -0.02 -6.57 23.47
N PRO A 310 -0.04 -6.06 24.71
CA PRO A 310 0.01 -4.61 24.96
C PRO A 310 1.24 -3.92 24.39
N ILE A 311 2.40 -4.59 24.43
CA ILE A 311 3.66 -4.10 23.90
C ILE A 311 3.57 -3.96 22.36
N TYR A 312 3.00 -4.95 21.68
CA TYR A 312 2.73 -4.89 20.25
C TYR A 312 1.87 -3.68 19.88
N VAL A 313 0.72 -3.50 20.58
CA VAL A 313 -0.24 -2.42 20.32
C VAL A 313 0.43 -1.05 20.49
N LEU A 314 1.21 -0.88 21.56
CA LEU A 314 1.90 0.38 21.84
C LEU A 314 3.00 0.67 20.82
N LEU A 315 3.82 -0.32 20.49
CA LEU A 315 4.88 -0.21 19.49
C LEU A 315 4.29 0.09 18.10
N TYR A 316 3.23 -0.61 17.74
CA TYR A 316 2.55 -0.43 16.47
C TYR A 316 1.94 0.98 16.33
N ALA A 317 1.27 1.47 17.37
CA ALA A 317 0.76 2.83 17.41
C ALA A 317 1.87 3.89 17.27
N ALA A 318 2.97 3.71 18.03
CA ALA A 318 4.12 4.61 17.96
C ALA A 318 4.77 4.64 16.57
N LEU A 319 4.93 3.47 15.95
CA LEU A 319 5.48 3.35 14.59
C LEU A 319 4.55 3.96 13.53
N ILE A 320 3.23 3.79 13.64
CA ILE A 320 2.28 4.43 12.72
C ILE A 320 2.46 5.96 12.80
N VAL A 321 2.47 6.53 14.00
CA VAL A 321 2.63 7.97 14.19
C VAL A 321 3.97 8.43 13.62
N PHE A 322 5.06 7.73 13.93
CA PHE A 322 6.39 8.05 13.41
C PHE A 322 6.41 8.04 11.87
N PHE A 323 5.90 6.99 11.24
CA PHE A 323 5.89 6.89 9.78
C PHE A 323 4.93 7.89 9.12
N CYS A 324 3.84 8.30 9.77
CA CYS A 324 2.98 9.36 9.26
C CYS A 324 3.75 10.68 9.11
N PHE A 325 4.49 11.09 10.15
CA PHE A 325 5.31 12.31 10.10
C PHE A 325 6.48 12.15 9.13
N PHE A 326 7.19 11.04 9.20
CA PHE A 326 8.33 10.75 8.34
C PHE A 326 7.95 10.80 6.86
N TYR A 327 6.88 10.09 6.48
CA TYR A 327 6.44 9.99 5.09
C TYR A 327 5.92 11.34 4.56
N THR A 328 5.17 12.07 5.37
CA THR A 328 4.70 13.41 5.00
C THR A 328 5.87 14.37 4.77
N ALA A 329 6.87 14.35 5.65
CA ALA A 329 8.08 15.16 5.48
C ALA A 329 8.89 14.78 4.25
N LEU A 330 8.94 13.49 3.91
CA LEU A 330 9.64 12.99 2.73
C LEU A 330 8.94 13.36 1.42
N GLN A 331 7.60 13.32 1.42
CA GLN A 331 6.80 13.52 0.21
C GLN A 331 6.55 15.00 -0.11
N TYR A 332 6.48 15.84 0.90
CA TYR A 332 6.10 17.23 0.74
C TYR A 332 7.15 18.20 1.30
N ASN A 333 7.69 19.06 0.42
CA ASN A 333 8.64 20.11 0.79
C ASN A 333 7.92 21.46 0.81
N PRO A 334 7.62 22.04 2.00
CA PRO A 334 6.92 23.32 2.11
C PRO A 334 7.69 24.49 1.47
N LYS A 335 9.03 24.48 1.56
CA LYS A 335 9.88 25.54 0.98
C LYS A 335 9.80 25.56 -0.54
N GLU A 336 9.96 24.40 -1.16
CA GLU A 336 9.88 24.26 -2.62
C GLU A 336 8.49 24.69 -3.15
N THR A 337 7.42 24.28 -2.46
CA THR A 337 6.07 24.70 -2.83
C THR A 337 5.87 26.20 -2.70
N ALA A 338 6.36 26.84 -1.62
CA ALA A 338 6.29 28.28 -1.43
C ALA A 338 7.08 29.04 -2.49
N ASP A 339 8.27 28.54 -2.88
CA ASP A 339 9.08 29.12 -3.94
C ASP A 339 8.42 28.98 -5.32
N ASN A 340 7.80 27.85 -5.61
CA ASN A 340 7.04 27.62 -6.84
C ASN A 340 5.81 28.56 -6.92
N LEU A 341 5.09 28.77 -5.83
CA LEU A 341 4.02 29.75 -5.74
C LEU A 341 4.54 31.17 -5.99
N LYS A 342 5.67 31.53 -5.37
CA LYS A 342 6.31 32.84 -5.58
C LYS A 342 6.72 33.05 -7.03
N LYS A 343 7.36 32.05 -7.67
CA LYS A 343 7.77 32.09 -9.09
C LYS A 343 6.58 32.22 -10.03
N SER A 344 5.45 31.60 -9.72
CA SER A 344 4.22 31.70 -10.52
C SER A 344 3.40 32.97 -10.26
N GLY A 345 3.85 33.86 -9.36
CA GLY A 345 3.15 35.07 -8.99
C GLY A 345 1.89 34.82 -8.14
N ALA A 346 1.82 33.65 -7.52
CA ALA A 346 0.72 33.26 -6.66
C ALA A 346 1.08 33.56 -5.19
N PHE A 347 0.09 33.97 -4.41
CA PHE A 347 0.27 34.26 -2.99
C PHE A 347 -0.95 33.85 -2.17
N VAL A 348 -0.71 33.51 -0.91
CA VAL A 348 -1.77 33.25 0.06
C VAL A 348 -2.24 34.61 0.64
N PRO A 349 -3.55 34.92 0.63
CA PRO A 349 -4.04 36.18 1.18
C PRO A 349 -3.59 36.40 2.62
N GLY A 350 -3.03 37.58 2.91
CA GLY A 350 -2.56 37.95 4.25
C GLY A 350 -1.20 37.43 4.66
N ILE A 351 -0.48 36.68 3.78
CA ILE A 351 0.84 36.12 4.07
C ILE A 351 1.84 36.55 2.99
N ARG A 352 3.03 36.99 3.41
CA ARG A 352 4.09 37.38 2.47
C ARG A 352 4.60 36.17 1.69
N PRO A 353 4.74 36.28 0.34
CA PRO A 353 5.31 35.21 -0.49
C PRO A 353 6.74 34.85 -0.08
N GLY A 354 7.07 33.55 -0.10
CA GLY A 354 8.38 33.05 0.24
C GLY A 354 8.41 32.35 1.60
N GLU A 355 9.37 32.66 2.47
CA GLU A 355 9.64 31.93 3.71
C GLU A 355 8.45 31.91 4.69
N GLN A 356 7.70 33.04 4.79
CA GLN A 356 6.50 33.08 5.64
C GLN A 356 5.39 32.14 5.13
N THR A 357 5.24 32.03 3.80
CA THR A 357 4.32 31.06 3.18
C THR A 357 4.78 29.63 3.45
N ALA A 358 6.09 29.35 3.39
CA ALA A 358 6.64 28.05 3.72
C ALA A 358 6.33 27.64 5.17
N ARG A 359 6.58 28.53 6.15
CA ARG A 359 6.27 28.29 7.56
C ARG A 359 4.76 28.09 7.82
N TYR A 360 3.93 28.83 7.12
CA TYR A 360 2.47 28.66 7.21
C TYR A 360 2.03 27.30 6.67
N LEU A 361 2.54 26.86 5.51
CA LEU A 361 2.26 25.55 4.94
C LEU A 361 2.77 24.43 5.85
N GLU A 362 3.98 24.56 6.40
CA GLU A 362 4.54 23.61 7.36
C GLU A 362 3.66 23.44 8.60
N LYS A 363 3.18 24.53 9.18
CA LYS A 363 2.26 24.51 10.33
C LYS A 363 0.95 23.79 10.00
N ILE A 364 0.40 24.00 8.82
CA ILE A 364 -0.83 23.32 8.37
C ILE A 364 -0.56 21.82 8.18
N LEU A 365 0.52 21.48 7.49
CA LEU A 365 0.90 20.08 7.25
C LEU A 365 1.12 19.32 8.55
N THR A 366 1.85 19.89 9.50
CA THR A 366 2.08 19.27 10.82
C THR A 366 0.76 18.98 11.54
N ARG A 367 -0.18 19.92 11.52
CA ARG A 367 -1.49 19.72 12.14
C ARG A 367 -2.35 18.68 11.41
N LEU A 368 -2.34 18.69 10.08
CA LEU A 368 -3.06 17.68 9.30
C LEU A 368 -2.45 16.29 9.48
N THR A 369 -1.13 16.20 9.52
CA THR A 369 -0.42 14.94 9.76
C THR A 369 -0.72 14.39 11.15
N LEU A 370 -0.76 15.23 12.18
CA LEU A 370 -1.14 14.79 13.53
C LEU A 370 -2.58 14.26 13.56
N GLY A 371 -3.53 14.99 12.97
CA GLY A 371 -4.93 14.54 12.87
C GLY A 371 -5.05 13.24 12.07
N GLY A 372 -4.34 13.13 10.93
CA GLY A 372 -4.27 11.93 10.12
C GLY A 372 -3.64 10.75 10.87
N ALA A 373 -2.55 10.97 11.61
CA ALA A 373 -1.89 9.93 12.41
C ALA A 373 -2.80 9.37 13.50
N ILE A 374 -3.51 10.24 14.25
CA ILE A 374 -4.48 9.82 15.27
C ILE A 374 -5.60 8.99 14.61
N TYR A 375 -6.15 9.48 13.50
CA TYR A 375 -7.19 8.79 12.75
C TYR A 375 -6.74 7.39 12.30
N VAL A 376 -5.59 7.30 11.62
CA VAL A 376 -5.05 6.03 11.10
C VAL A 376 -4.77 5.06 12.25
N THR A 377 -4.17 5.54 13.35
CA THR A 377 -3.88 4.72 14.53
C THR A 377 -5.17 4.16 15.14
N LEU A 378 -6.21 4.99 15.31
CA LEU A 378 -7.49 4.53 15.84
C LEU A 378 -8.15 3.48 14.94
N VAL A 379 -8.17 3.70 13.62
CA VAL A 379 -8.75 2.73 12.68
C VAL A 379 -7.97 1.43 12.66
N CYS A 380 -6.64 1.47 12.75
CA CYS A 380 -5.81 0.27 12.76
C CYS A 380 -5.89 -0.53 14.06
N LEU A 381 -6.04 0.15 15.21
CA LEU A 381 -6.12 -0.51 16.52
C LEU A 381 -7.54 -0.98 16.89
N LEU A 382 -8.58 -0.39 16.31
CA LEU A 382 -9.95 -0.73 16.64
C LEU A 382 -10.26 -2.24 16.51
N PRO A 383 -9.90 -2.94 15.42
CA PRO A 383 -10.13 -4.38 15.32
C PRO A 383 -9.27 -5.20 16.28
N GLU A 384 -8.08 -4.75 16.64
CA GLU A 384 -7.25 -5.42 17.66
C GLU A 384 -8.00 -5.46 19.01
N PHE A 385 -8.64 -4.37 19.40
CA PHE A 385 -9.49 -4.34 20.60
C PHE A 385 -10.72 -5.25 20.48
N LEU A 386 -11.32 -5.33 19.28
CA LEU A 386 -12.48 -6.21 19.05
C LEU A 386 -12.09 -7.69 19.12
N ILE A 387 -10.95 -8.07 18.59
CA ILE A 387 -10.40 -9.43 18.67
C ILE A 387 -10.15 -9.81 20.14
N LEU A 388 -9.49 -8.93 20.90
CA LEU A 388 -9.17 -9.17 22.31
C LEU A 388 -10.43 -9.32 23.19
N ARG A 389 -11.50 -8.59 22.88
CA ARG A 389 -12.71 -8.57 23.73
C ARG A 389 -13.70 -9.67 23.38
N TRP A 390 -13.82 -10.05 22.10
CA TRP A 390 -14.86 -10.96 21.61
C TRP A 390 -14.35 -12.26 21.00
N ASN A 391 -13.04 -12.50 21.02
CA ASN A 391 -12.39 -13.70 20.49
C ASN A 391 -12.87 -14.08 19.06
N VAL A 392 -13.15 -13.05 18.27
CA VAL A 392 -13.64 -13.23 16.90
C VAL A 392 -12.45 -13.67 16.05
N PRO A 393 -12.55 -14.76 15.28
CA PRO A 393 -11.54 -15.13 14.30
C PRO A 393 -11.59 -14.13 13.13
N PHE A 394 -11.20 -12.89 13.40
CA PHE A 394 -11.36 -11.81 12.46
C PHE A 394 -10.05 -11.61 11.71
N TYR A 395 -10.01 -12.11 10.49
CA TYR A 395 -8.93 -11.82 9.52
C TYR A 395 -8.91 -10.35 9.04
N PHE A 396 -9.81 -9.51 9.53
CA PHE A 396 -9.88 -8.10 9.25
C PHE A 396 -9.16 -7.30 10.34
N GLY A 397 -7.83 -7.35 10.36
CA GLY A 397 -7.07 -6.32 11.06
C GLY A 397 -7.43 -4.94 10.51
N GLY A 398 -7.35 -3.89 11.33
CA GLY A 398 -7.67 -2.52 10.92
C GLY A 398 -6.87 -2.05 9.72
N THR A 399 -5.65 -2.53 9.58
CA THR A 399 -4.78 -2.33 8.43
C THR A 399 -5.41 -2.84 7.14
N SER A 400 -5.99 -4.04 7.15
CA SER A 400 -6.59 -4.64 5.95
C SER A 400 -7.77 -3.84 5.44
N LEU A 401 -8.67 -3.43 6.35
CA LEU A 401 -9.84 -2.65 6.00
C LEU A 401 -9.43 -1.28 5.45
N LEU A 402 -8.48 -0.62 6.10
CA LEU A 402 -7.95 0.66 5.66
C LEU A 402 -7.29 0.55 4.29
N ILE A 403 -6.48 -0.50 4.03
CA ILE A 403 -5.85 -0.75 2.74
C ILE A 403 -6.91 -0.97 1.66
N ILE A 404 -7.92 -1.81 1.92
CA ILE A 404 -8.98 -2.08 0.95
C ILE A 404 -9.69 -0.78 0.55
N VAL A 405 -10.10 0.03 1.52
CA VAL A 405 -10.85 1.25 1.25
C VAL A 405 -9.99 2.29 0.52
N VAL A 406 -8.79 2.57 1.03
CA VAL A 406 -7.96 3.65 0.47
C VAL A 406 -7.41 3.28 -0.90
N VAL A 407 -6.96 2.04 -1.11
CA VAL A 407 -6.48 1.61 -2.43
C VAL A 407 -7.62 1.65 -3.47
N THR A 408 -8.83 1.24 -3.07
CA THR A 408 -10.01 1.34 -3.96
C THR A 408 -10.33 2.79 -4.29
N MET A 409 -10.28 3.69 -3.30
CA MET A 409 -10.54 5.12 -3.51
C MET A 409 -9.47 5.78 -4.39
N ASP A 410 -8.20 5.48 -4.16
CA ASP A 410 -7.10 6.00 -4.99
C ASP A 410 -7.19 5.46 -6.43
N PHE A 411 -7.55 4.19 -6.60
CA PHE A 411 -7.80 3.61 -7.91
C PHE A 411 -8.95 4.32 -8.64
N MET A 412 -10.10 4.52 -7.95
CA MET A 412 -11.24 5.23 -8.53
C MET A 412 -10.89 6.68 -8.86
N ALA A 413 -10.13 7.38 -8.02
CA ALA A 413 -9.68 8.74 -8.29
C ALA A 413 -8.79 8.81 -9.54
N GLN A 414 -7.90 7.85 -9.74
CA GLN A 414 -7.06 7.78 -10.93
C GLN A 414 -7.85 7.48 -12.19
N VAL A 415 -8.82 6.56 -12.13
CA VAL A 415 -9.74 6.29 -13.25
C VAL A 415 -10.52 7.55 -13.61
N GLN A 416 -11.06 8.27 -12.63
CA GLN A 416 -11.78 9.52 -12.86
C GLN A 416 -10.88 10.61 -13.47
N ALA A 417 -9.66 10.79 -12.95
CA ALA A 417 -8.69 11.74 -13.50
C ALA A 417 -8.36 11.42 -14.97
N TYR A 418 -8.15 10.14 -15.28
CA TYR A 418 -7.89 9.69 -16.65
C TYR A 418 -9.07 9.99 -17.59
N ILE A 419 -10.31 9.71 -17.16
CA ILE A 419 -11.52 10.01 -17.94
C ILE A 419 -11.66 11.52 -18.17
N MET A 420 -11.45 12.34 -17.13
CA MET A 420 -11.56 13.81 -17.23
C MET A 420 -10.52 14.39 -18.20
N THR A 421 -9.26 13.93 -18.14
CA THR A 421 -8.19 14.38 -19.05
C THR A 421 -8.56 14.14 -20.52
N HIS A 422 -9.08 12.95 -20.84
CA HIS A 422 -9.50 12.64 -22.20
C HIS A 422 -10.76 13.40 -22.65
N GLN A 423 -11.68 13.69 -21.75
CA GLN A 423 -12.83 14.55 -22.06
C GLN A 423 -12.38 15.98 -22.40
N TYR A 424 -11.42 16.51 -21.64
CA TYR A 424 -10.87 17.86 -21.85
C TYR A 424 -10.13 17.98 -23.18
N GLU A 425 -9.27 17.01 -23.53
CA GLU A 425 -8.62 16.96 -24.85
C GLU A 425 -9.62 16.97 -26.01
N SER A 426 -10.76 16.27 -25.84
CA SER A 426 -11.78 16.23 -26.88
C SER A 426 -12.51 17.57 -27.08
N LEU A 427 -12.66 18.34 -26.00
CA LEU A 427 -13.22 19.68 -26.04
C LEU A 427 -12.24 20.66 -26.68
N LEU A 428 -10.96 20.58 -26.34
CA LEU A 428 -9.91 21.40 -26.95
C LEU A 428 -9.79 21.17 -28.47
N ARG A 429 -9.81 19.92 -28.91
CA ARG A 429 -9.83 19.58 -30.36
C ARG A 429 -11.05 20.17 -31.06
N LYS A 430 -12.24 20.10 -30.44
CA LYS A 430 -13.45 20.71 -31.01
C LYS A 430 -13.39 22.25 -31.05
N ALA A 431 -12.75 22.88 -30.06
CA ALA A 431 -12.57 24.34 -30.02
C ALA A 431 -11.58 24.82 -31.09
N ASN A 432 -10.46 24.12 -31.29
CA ASN A 432 -9.46 24.45 -32.32
C ASN A 432 -10.00 24.27 -33.76
N PHE A 433 -10.94 23.33 -33.99
CA PHE A 433 -11.57 23.19 -35.31
C PHE A 433 -12.58 24.30 -35.64
N LYS A 434 -13.09 25.05 -34.63
CA LYS A 434 -13.96 26.21 -34.85
C LYS A 434 -13.21 27.54 -34.98
N GLY A 435 -11.91 27.55 -34.70
CA GLY A 435 -11.02 28.74 -34.74
C GLY A 435 -10.10 28.78 -35.95
N GLY A 436 -10.42 28.11 -37.07
CA GLY A 436 -9.72 28.28 -38.34
C GLY A 436 -9.89 29.71 -38.79
N LEU A 437 -8.84 30.54 -38.57
CA LEU A 437 -8.71 31.85 -39.15
C LEU A 437 -8.83 31.76 -40.68
N PRO A 438 -9.65 32.61 -41.34
CA PRO A 438 -9.61 32.70 -42.79
C PRO A 438 -8.22 33.14 -43.21
N ALA A 439 -7.57 32.34 -44.06
CA ALA A 439 -6.34 32.70 -44.70
C ALA A 439 -6.55 34.06 -45.42
N ARG A 440 -5.73 35.03 -45.03
CA ARG A 440 -5.39 36.21 -45.85
C ARG A 440 -4.02 36.03 -46.39
#